data_69ba59cb6d795ee811fcafc903f8eab1
#
_entry.id   69ba59cb6d795ee811fcafc903f8eab1
#
_cell.length_a   1.000
_cell.length_b   1.000
_cell.length_c   1.000
_cell.angle_alpha   90.00
_cell.angle_beta   90.00
_cell.angle_gamma   90.00
#
_symmetry.space_group_name_H-M   'P 1'
#
loop_
_entity.id
_entity.type
_entity.pdbx_description
1 polymer ?
#
loop_
_entity_poly.entity_id
_entity_poly.type
_entity_poly.pdbx_seq_one_letter_code
_entity_poly.pdbx_strand_id
1 'polypeptide(L)'
;MIKDKSILINNIYHMLAYAFRTLNQENYEDIAVESFDEMYDLLAAILAKGIGVQLKRGLYREYINRQEELSVMRGKINIPGTIKNRLVHERVLTCEFDELSENNLYNQILKTTIMLLLRNAKVKTEYKDDLKKKMLFFSNVDMLEPALIKWSAIRFQRNNQTYRMLISIC
;
A
#
# COMPACT_ATOMS: atom_id res chain seq x y z
N MET A 1 -7.40 33.09 -13.25
CA MET A 1 -7.94 31.74 -13.01
C MET A 1 -6.89 30.67 -12.66
N ILE A 2 -5.67 30.67 -13.21
CA ILE A 2 -4.61 29.66 -12.88
C ILE A 2 -4.02 29.90 -11.48
N LYS A 3 -3.82 31.15 -11.07
CA LYS A 3 -3.28 31.48 -9.74
C LYS A 3 -4.14 30.99 -8.57
N ASP A 4 -5.46 31.05 -8.71
CA ASP A 4 -6.38 30.61 -7.64
C ASP A 4 -6.34 29.11 -7.41
N LYS A 5 -6.13 28.32 -8.47
CA LYS A 5 -6.06 26.87 -8.40
C LYS A 5 -4.77 26.40 -7.71
N SER A 6 -3.63 27.00 -8.02
CA SER A 6 -2.34 26.65 -7.39
C SER A 6 -2.33 27.03 -5.90
N ILE A 7 -2.92 28.17 -5.53
CA ILE A 7 -3.09 28.58 -4.14
C ILE A 7 -3.95 27.57 -3.39
N LEU A 8 -5.04 27.09 -3.99
CA LEU A 8 -5.89 26.07 -3.37
C LEU A 8 -5.14 24.75 -3.15
N ILE A 9 -4.35 24.32 -4.12
CA ILE A 9 -3.55 23.08 -4.00
C ILE A 9 -2.49 23.20 -2.91
N ASN A 10 -1.78 24.34 -2.84
CA ASN A 10 -0.83 24.58 -1.75
C ASN A 10 -1.50 24.59 -0.37
N ASN A 11 -2.69 25.18 -0.27
CA ASN A 11 -3.45 25.14 0.99
C ASN A 11 -3.81 23.72 1.41
N ILE A 12 -4.15 22.85 0.46
CA ILE A 12 -4.41 21.43 0.75
C ILE A 12 -3.14 20.73 1.25
N TYR A 13 -1.99 20.99 0.64
CA TYR A 13 -0.72 20.46 1.15
C TYR A 13 -0.50 20.89 2.61
N HIS A 14 -0.66 22.18 2.95
CA HIS A 14 -0.51 22.68 4.30
C HIS A 14 -1.52 22.07 5.29
N MET A 15 -2.75 21.85 4.88
CA MET A 15 -3.75 21.16 5.68
C MET A 15 -3.34 19.70 5.95
N LEU A 16 -2.84 18.98 4.94
CA LEU A 16 -2.31 17.63 5.10
C LEU A 16 -1.08 17.62 6.01
N ALA A 17 -0.15 18.58 5.85
CA ALA A 17 1.03 18.71 6.67
C ALA A 17 0.68 19.01 8.14
N TYR A 18 -0.36 19.79 8.38
CA TYR A 18 -0.88 20.03 9.73
C TYR A 18 -1.51 18.77 10.34
N ALA A 19 -2.29 18.05 9.56
CA ALA A 19 -2.95 16.82 10.01
C ALA A 19 -1.97 15.66 10.25
N PHE A 20 -0.90 15.60 9.47
CA PHE A 20 0.07 14.51 9.51
C PHE A 20 1.47 15.05 9.76
N ARG A 21 1.95 14.90 11.00
CA ARG A 21 3.32 15.31 11.38
C ARG A 21 4.41 14.71 10.50
N THR A 22 4.14 13.57 9.87
CA THR A 22 5.06 12.89 8.96
C THR A 22 5.41 13.76 7.75
N LEU A 23 4.50 14.63 7.28
CA LEU A 23 4.75 15.55 6.18
C LEU A 23 5.65 16.74 6.56
N ASN A 24 5.79 17.03 7.84
CA ASN A 24 6.68 18.09 8.35
C ASN A 24 8.13 17.60 8.57
N GLN A 25 8.46 16.35 8.17
CA GLN A 25 9.83 15.84 8.21
C GLN A 25 10.61 16.30 6.96
N GLU A 26 11.93 16.44 7.08
CA GLU A 26 12.86 16.86 6.02
C GLU A 26 12.63 16.17 4.66
N ASN A 27 12.08 14.95 4.68
CA ASN A 27 11.82 14.18 3.48
C ASN A 27 10.73 14.77 2.54
N TYR A 28 9.96 15.76 2.97
CA TYR A 28 8.85 16.34 2.20
C TYR A 28 9.01 17.85 1.93
N GLU A 29 10.12 18.45 2.33
CA GLU A 29 10.39 19.87 2.13
C GLU A 29 10.35 20.28 0.65
N ASP A 30 10.88 19.42 -0.22
CA ASP A 30 10.87 19.65 -1.67
C ASP A 30 9.45 19.82 -2.21
N ILE A 31 8.50 19.01 -1.70
CA ILE A 31 7.09 19.07 -2.11
C ILE A 31 6.42 20.36 -1.61
N ALA A 32 6.82 20.88 -0.45
CA ALA A 32 6.28 22.11 0.11
C ALA A 32 6.60 23.35 -0.75
N VAL A 33 7.74 23.33 -1.44
CA VAL A 33 8.24 24.44 -2.27
C VAL A 33 7.73 24.33 -3.72
N GLU A 34 7.36 23.12 -4.16
CA GLU A 34 6.93 22.85 -5.52
C GLU A 34 5.52 23.42 -5.77
N SER A 35 5.33 24.05 -6.92
CA SER A 35 4.01 24.52 -7.35
C SER A 35 3.31 23.47 -8.23
N PHE A 36 2.13 23.02 -7.79
CA PHE A 36 1.34 22.04 -8.51
C PHE A 36 0.18 22.69 -9.29
N ASP A 37 0.01 22.32 -10.54
CA ASP A 37 -1.09 22.78 -11.38
C ASP A 37 -2.35 21.92 -11.19
N GLU A 38 -2.16 20.65 -10.88
CA GLU A 38 -3.23 19.68 -10.68
C GLU A 38 -3.11 18.98 -9.31
N MET A 39 -4.26 18.74 -8.68
CA MET A 39 -4.33 18.03 -7.40
C MET A 39 -3.73 16.63 -7.50
N TYR A 40 -3.93 15.95 -8.62
CA TYR A 40 -3.40 14.59 -8.82
C TYR A 40 -1.88 14.55 -8.86
N ASP A 41 -1.22 15.61 -9.31
CA ASP A 41 0.24 15.73 -9.27
C ASP A 41 0.74 15.81 -7.82
N LEU A 42 0.10 16.65 -6.99
CA LEU A 42 0.40 16.75 -5.56
C LEU A 42 0.24 15.40 -4.85
N LEU A 43 -0.90 14.72 -5.06
CA LEU A 43 -1.15 13.42 -4.45
C LEU A 43 -0.14 12.37 -4.92
N ALA A 44 0.20 12.37 -6.21
CA ALA A 44 1.20 11.47 -6.79
C ALA A 44 2.60 11.72 -6.20
N ALA A 45 3.00 12.99 -6.04
CA ALA A 45 4.28 13.38 -5.43
C ALA A 45 4.36 12.93 -3.97
N ILE A 46 3.34 13.23 -3.16
CA ILE A 46 3.29 12.81 -1.74
C ILE A 46 3.32 11.29 -1.62
N LEU A 47 2.52 10.59 -2.43
CA LEU A 47 2.46 9.12 -2.42
C LEU A 47 3.81 8.52 -2.83
N ALA A 48 4.42 9.02 -3.90
CA ALA A 48 5.71 8.55 -4.37
C ALA A 48 6.80 8.76 -3.31
N LYS A 49 6.86 9.93 -2.69
CA LYS A 49 7.83 10.24 -1.63
C LYS A 49 7.61 9.36 -0.40
N GLY A 50 6.36 9.24 0.05
CA GLY A 50 6.01 8.44 1.24
C GLY A 50 6.27 6.96 1.06
N ILE A 51 5.95 6.40 -0.09
CA ILE A 51 6.31 5.02 -0.44
C ILE A 51 7.84 4.89 -0.48
N GLY A 52 8.57 5.84 -1.05
CA GLY A 52 10.03 5.82 -1.05
C GLY A 52 10.64 5.77 0.34
N VAL A 53 10.11 6.54 1.30
CA VAL A 53 10.52 6.48 2.71
C VAL A 53 10.19 5.12 3.33
N GLN A 54 9.00 4.58 3.02
CA GLN A 54 8.60 3.27 3.53
C GLN A 54 9.46 2.13 2.96
N LEU A 55 9.79 2.17 1.67
CA LEU A 55 10.61 1.15 1.02
C LEU A 55 12.03 1.04 1.59
N LYS A 56 12.59 2.11 2.14
CA LYS A 56 13.87 2.06 2.88
C LYS A 56 13.81 1.15 4.11
N ARG A 57 12.60 0.96 4.68
CA ARG A 57 12.33 0.07 5.82
C ARG A 57 11.74 -1.27 5.39
N GLY A 58 11.45 -1.44 4.09
CA GLY A 58 10.68 -2.54 3.53
C GLY A 58 9.17 -2.27 3.58
N LEU A 59 8.41 -3.03 2.79
CA LEU A 59 6.94 -3.01 2.87
C LEU A 59 6.47 -3.56 4.21
N TYR A 60 5.36 -3.02 4.70
CA TYR A 60 4.72 -3.53 5.92
C TYR A 60 4.29 -4.97 5.72
N ARG A 61 4.55 -5.80 6.71
CA ARG A 61 4.23 -7.22 6.70
C ARG A 61 3.29 -7.56 7.84
N GLU A 62 2.35 -8.44 7.56
CA GLU A 62 1.43 -9.02 8.54
C GLU A 62 1.50 -10.54 8.50
N TYR A 63 1.27 -11.16 9.65
CA TYR A 63 1.07 -12.59 9.70
C TYR A 63 -0.31 -12.92 9.16
N ILE A 64 -0.34 -13.73 8.10
CA ILE A 64 -1.56 -14.27 7.52
C ILE A 64 -1.58 -15.77 7.78
N ASN A 65 -2.74 -16.27 8.21
CA ASN A 65 -2.93 -17.71 8.35
C ASN A 65 -3.09 -18.32 6.94
N ARG A 66 -2.22 -19.27 6.61
CA ARG A 66 -2.29 -20.05 5.38
C ARG A 66 -2.64 -21.49 5.66
N GLN A 67 -3.43 -22.04 4.76
CA GLN A 67 -3.72 -23.46 4.73
C GLN A 67 -3.24 -24.02 3.40
N GLU A 68 -2.28 -24.93 3.44
CA GLU A 68 -1.67 -25.52 2.25
C GLU A 68 -1.54 -27.04 2.39
N GLU A 69 -1.54 -27.71 1.24
CA GLU A 69 -1.29 -29.15 1.15
C GLU A 69 0.20 -29.38 0.95
N LEU A 70 0.85 -29.99 1.93
CA LEU A 70 2.29 -30.16 1.95
C LEU A 70 2.67 -31.64 2.17
N SER A 71 3.75 -32.06 1.52
CA SER A 71 4.34 -33.39 1.74
C SER A 71 5.12 -33.47 3.07
N VAL A 72 5.47 -32.31 3.64
CA VAL A 72 6.18 -32.18 4.91
C VAL A 72 5.37 -31.32 5.86
N MET A 73 5.30 -31.74 7.12
CA MET A 73 4.57 -31.01 8.15
C MET A 73 5.15 -29.60 8.36
N ARG A 74 4.27 -28.57 8.29
CA ARG A 74 4.59 -27.20 8.63
C ARG A 74 3.47 -26.61 9.49
N GLY A 75 3.82 -26.08 10.63
CA GLY A 75 2.85 -25.49 11.56
C GLY A 75 1.93 -26.55 12.18
N LYS A 76 0.62 -26.35 12.10
CA LYS A 76 -0.42 -27.19 12.68
C LYS A 76 -1.12 -28.03 11.62
N ILE A 77 -1.35 -29.30 11.90
CA ILE A 77 -2.09 -30.18 10.98
C ILE A 77 -3.58 -29.92 11.10
N ASN A 78 -4.22 -29.65 9.98
CA ASN A 78 -5.67 -29.66 9.85
C ASN A 78 -6.13 -31.10 9.57
N ILE A 79 -6.59 -31.78 10.64
CA ILE A 79 -6.98 -33.20 10.55
C ILE A 79 -8.15 -33.43 9.57
N PRO A 80 -9.25 -32.64 9.64
CA PRO A 80 -10.36 -32.80 8.68
C PRO A 80 -9.92 -32.62 7.21
N GLY A 81 -9.09 -31.59 6.94
CA GLY A 81 -8.54 -31.36 5.59
C GLY A 81 -7.65 -32.50 5.14
N THR A 82 -6.76 -32.99 6.01
CA THR A 82 -5.87 -34.11 5.70
C THR A 82 -6.64 -35.40 5.41
N ILE A 83 -7.69 -35.69 6.18
CA ILE A 83 -8.54 -36.89 5.91
C ILE A 83 -9.24 -36.76 4.58
N LYS A 84 -9.80 -35.59 4.28
CA LYS A 84 -10.47 -35.33 3.00
C LYS A 84 -9.51 -35.51 1.81
N ASN A 85 -8.28 -35.05 1.95
CA ASN A 85 -7.27 -35.09 0.89
C ASN A 85 -6.63 -36.48 0.75
N ARG A 86 -6.54 -37.28 1.83
CA ARG A 86 -6.09 -38.68 1.75
C ARG A 86 -6.93 -39.55 0.84
N LEU A 87 -8.21 -39.21 0.65
CA LEU A 87 -9.08 -39.91 -0.29
C LEU A 87 -8.73 -39.60 -1.74
N VAL A 88 -7.99 -38.53 -2.02
CA VAL A 88 -7.67 -38.03 -3.36
C VAL A 88 -6.16 -38.11 -3.63
N HIS A 89 -5.31 -37.79 -2.65
CA HIS A 89 -3.85 -37.77 -2.81
C HIS A 89 -3.15 -38.45 -1.62
N GLU A 90 -2.54 -39.59 -1.87
CA GLU A 90 -1.70 -40.27 -0.89
C GLU A 90 -0.45 -39.44 -0.60
N ARG A 91 -0.13 -39.20 0.67
CA ARG A 91 1.07 -38.54 1.21
C ARG A 91 1.08 -37.02 1.32
N VAL A 92 -0.08 -36.38 1.36
CA VAL A 92 -0.19 -34.93 1.55
C VAL A 92 -0.88 -34.63 2.88
N LEU A 93 -0.33 -33.69 3.63
CA LEU A 93 -0.89 -33.18 4.88
C LEU A 93 -1.46 -31.78 4.62
N THR A 94 -2.68 -31.52 5.06
CA THR A 94 -3.19 -30.14 5.11
C THR A 94 -2.63 -29.49 6.36
N CYS A 95 -1.78 -28.48 6.15
CA CYS A 95 -1.11 -27.74 7.22
C CYS A 95 -1.64 -26.32 7.32
N GLU A 96 -1.84 -25.84 8.54
CA GLU A 96 -2.15 -24.45 8.85
C GLU A 96 -0.94 -23.81 9.52
N PHE A 97 -0.49 -22.67 8.98
CA PHE A 97 0.66 -21.95 9.51
C PHE A 97 0.53 -20.46 9.25
N ASP A 98 1.14 -19.68 10.12
CA ASP A 98 1.23 -18.25 9.94
C ASP A 98 2.44 -17.90 9.08
N GLU A 99 2.22 -17.10 8.04
CA GLU A 99 3.27 -16.62 7.15
C GLU A 99 3.31 -15.11 7.17
N LEU A 100 4.52 -14.55 7.25
CA LEU A 100 4.73 -13.11 7.20
C LEU A 100 4.64 -12.63 5.76
N SER A 101 3.56 -11.92 5.42
CA SER A 101 3.24 -11.54 4.05
C SER A 101 3.22 -10.03 3.85
N GLU A 102 3.73 -9.60 2.70
CA GLU A 102 3.57 -8.25 2.18
C GLU A 102 2.21 -8.05 1.50
N ASN A 103 1.53 -9.14 1.14
CA ASN A 103 0.22 -9.09 0.50
C ASN A 103 -0.89 -8.87 1.53
N ASN A 104 -0.91 -7.68 2.11
CA ASN A 104 -1.89 -7.23 3.10
C ASN A 104 -2.70 -6.04 2.59
N LEU A 105 -3.79 -5.74 3.27
CA LEU A 105 -4.73 -4.69 2.87
C LEU A 105 -4.06 -3.33 2.65
N TYR A 106 -3.07 -2.96 3.47
CA TYR A 106 -2.39 -1.67 3.37
C TYR A 106 -1.60 -1.55 2.06
N ASN A 107 -0.79 -2.56 1.75
CA ASN A 107 0.01 -2.58 0.52
C ASN A 107 -0.86 -2.73 -0.73
N GLN A 108 -1.95 -3.49 -0.64
CA GLN A 108 -2.92 -3.65 -1.72
C GLN A 108 -3.60 -2.31 -2.07
N ILE A 109 -3.99 -1.51 -1.06
CA ILE A 109 -4.56 -0.16 -1.28
C ILE A 109 -3.51 0.72 -1.97
N LEU A 110 -2.27 0.76 -1.47
CA LEU A 110 -1.20 1.56 -2.08
C LEU A 110 -0.95 1.16 -3.53
N LYS A 111 -0.83 -0.14 -3.83
CA LYS A 111 -0.64 -0.66 -5.19
C LYS A 111 -1.78 -0.25 -6.11
N THR A 112 -3.01 -0.40 -5.65
CA THR A 112 -4.19 -0.04 -6.43
C THR A 112 -4.22 1.46 -6.72
N THR A 113 -3.91 2.31 -5.73
CA THR A 113 -3.86 3.76 -5.91
C THR A 113 -2.75 4.18 -6.88
N ILE A 114 -1.55 3.57 -6.78
CA ILE A 114 -0.48 3.80 -7.78
C ILE A 114 -1.00 3.51 -9.18
N MET A 115 -1.66 2.37 -9.39
CA MET A 115 -2.21 2.01 -10.71
C MET A 115 -3.25 2.99 -11.22
N LEU A 116 -4.12 3.50 -10.35
CA LEU A 116 -5.11 4.53 -10.70
C LEU A 116 -4.43 5.83 -11.14
N LEU A 117 -3.42 6.28 -10.40
CA LEU A 117 -2.65 7.49 -10.74
C LEU A 117 -1.86 7.32 -12.05
N LEU A 118 -1.27 6.15 -12.30
CA LEU A 118 -0.57 5.86 -13.55
C LEU A 118 -1.49 5.90 -14.77
N ARG A 119 -2.74 5.48 -14.62
CA ARG A 119 -3.76 5.52 -15.68
C ARG A 119 -4.39 6.90 -15.86
N ASN A 120 -4.29 7.77 -14.87
CA ASN A 120 -4.89 9.09 -14.93
C ASN A 120 -4.13 10.01 -15.90
N ALA A 121 -4.83 10.54 -16.92
CA ALA A 121 -4.23 11.43 -17.92
C ALA A 121 -3.78 12.79 -17.34
N LYS A 122 -4.35 13.20 -16.19
CA LYS A 122 -4.03 14.49 -15.55
C LYS A 122 -2.73 14.48 -14.74
N VAL A 123 -2.14 13.31 -14.50
CA VAL A 123 -0.86 13.19 -13.79
C VAL A 123 0.29 13.38 -14.78
N LYS A 124 1.20 14.30 -14.48
CA LYS A 124 2.40 14.55 -15.29
C LYS A 124 3.29 13.31 -15.38
N THR A 125 4.00 13.17 -16.50
CA THR A 125 4.87 12.01 -16.79
C THR A 125 5.95 11.82 -15.74
N GLU A 126 6.51 12.91 -15.22
CA GLU A 126 7.54 12.91 -14.18
C GLU A 126 7.10 12.12 -12.93
N TYR A 127 5.94 12.43 -12.38
CA TYR A 127 5.38 11.72 -11.20
C TYR A 127 5.02 10.28 -11.52
N LYS A 128 4.53 10.04 -12.76
CA LYS A 128 4.26 8.67 -13.22
C LYS A 128 5.52 7.81 -13.26
N ASP A 129 6.63 8.35 -13.74
CA ASP A 129 7.88 7.59 -13.84
C ASP A 129 8.45 7.26 -12.46
N ASP A 130 8.31 8.16 -11.50
CA ASP A 130 8.68 7.88 -10.12
C ASP A 130 7.77 6.81 -9.47
N LEU A 131 6.48 6.87 -9.70
CA LEU A 131 5.52 5.85 -9.24
C LEU A 131 5.77 4.48 -9.91
N LYS A 132 6.12 4.43 -11.20
CA LYS A 132 6.49 3.17 -11.89
C LYS A 132 7.69 2.49 -11.24
N LYS A 133 8.73 3.24 -10.90
CA LYS A 133 9.91 2.69 -10.20
C LYS A 133 9.52 2.04 -8.88
N LYS A 134 8.61 2.66 -8.13
CA LYS A 134 8.14 2.15 -6.83
C LYS A 134 7.20 0.95 -6.99
N MET A 135 6.45 0.88 -8.08
CA MET A 135 5.55 -0.22 -8.38
C MET A 135 6.26 -1.58 -8.46
N LEU A 136 7.55 -1.59 -8.85
CA LEU A 136 8.34 -2.83 -8.94
C LEU A 136 8.47 -3.56 -7.60
N PHE A 137 8.41 -2.84 -6.49
CA PHE A 137 8.49 -3.43 -5.14
C PHE A 137 7.19 -4.10 -4.70
N PHE A 138 6.09 -3.89 -5.42
CA PHE A 138 4.78 -4.47 -5.12
C PHE A 138 4.47 -5.73 -5.95
N SER A 139 5.50 -6.44 -6.44
CA SER A 139 5.33 -7.65 -7.28
C SER A 139 4.47 -8.72 -6.58
N ASN A 140 4.71 -8.94 -5.28
CA ASN A 140 4.04 -9.96 -4.47
C ASN A 140 2.75 -9.46 -3.79
N VAL A 141 2.25 -8.29 -4.18
CA VAL A 141 1.04 -7.68 -3.62
C VAL A 141 -0.06 -7.74 -4.66
N ASP A 142 -1.25 -8.19 -4.30
CA ASP A 142 -2.40 -8.22 -5.18
C ASP A 142 -3.03 -6.83 -5.35
N MET A 143 -3.80 -6.65 -6.40
CA MET A 143 -4.63 -5.46 -6.58
C MET A 143 -6.00 -5.68 -5.96
N LEU A 144 -6.57 -4.62 -5.38
CA LEU A 144 -7.93 -4.60 -4.88
C LEU A 144 -8.87 -3.87 -5.85
N GLU A 145 -10.10 -4.30 -5.89
CA GLU A 145 -11.16 -3.46 -6.44
C GLU A 145 -11.53 -2.38 -5.42
N PRO A 146 -11.44 -1.08 -5.77
CA PRO A 146 -11.66 0.02 -4.82
C PRO A 146 -13.01 -0.04 -4.10
N ALA A 147 -14.06 -0.51 -4.79
CA ALA A 147 -15.41 -0.65 -4.23
C ALA A 147 -15.51 -1.70 -3.11
N LEU A 148 -14.57 -2.65 -3.06
CA LEU A 148 -14.57 -3.74 -2.08
C LEU A 148 -13.73 -3.42 -0.84
N ILE A 149 -13.08 -2.25 -0.76
CA ILE A 149 -12.24 -1.88 0.37
C ILE A 149 -13.10 -1.66 1.62
N LYS A 150 -12.88 -2.51 2.61
CA LYS A 150 -13.50 -2.36 3.93
C LYS A 150 -12.69 -1.40 4.80
N TRP A 151 -12.93 -0.10 4.66
CA TRP A 151 -12.21 0.95 5.39
C TRP A 151 -12.28 0.78 6.92
N SER A 152 -13.37 0.24 7.44
CA SER A 152 -13.55 -0.04 8.88
C SER A 152 -12.62 -1.15 9.42
N ALA A 153 -12.05 -1.97 8.54
CA ALA A 153 -11.11 -3.03 8.92
C ALA A 153 -9.68 -2.51 9.09
N ILE A 154 -9.39 -1.30 8.57
CA ILE A 154 -8.06 -0.70 8.64
C ILE A 154 -7.79 -0.20 10.05
N ARG A 155 -6.74 -0.74 10.68
CA ARG A 155 -6.32 -0.35 12.03
C ARG A 155 -4.88 0.10 12.02
N PHE A 156 -4.65 1.31 12.55
CA PHE A 156 -3.31 1.88 12.63
C PHE A 156 -2.73 1.68 14.03
N GLN A 157 -1.53 1.15 14.07
CA GLN A 157 -0.73 0.94 15.27
C GLN A 157 0.51 1.83 15.21
N ARG A 158 1.28 1.86 16.31
CA ARG A 158 2.51 2.67 16.40
C ARG A 158 3.50 2.38 15.26
N ASN A 159 3.57 1.13 14.82
CA ASN A 159 4.55 0.68 13.83
C ASN A 159 4.16 1.00 12.37
N ASN A 160 2.90 1.37 12.10
CA ASN A 160 2.39 1.66 10.76
C ASN A 160 1.82 3.06 10.59
N GLN A 161 2.29 4.03 11.42
CA GLN A 161 1.81 5.42 11.35
C GLN A 161 2.06 6.09 9.99
N THR A 162 3.16 5.76 9.30
CA THR A 162 3.41 6.24 7.94
C THR A 162 2.32 5.83 6.97
N TYR A 163 1.82 4.59 7.12
CA TYR A 163 0.69 4.09 6.32
C TYR A 163 -0.60 4.85 6.59
N ARG A 164 -0.83 5.33 7.81
CA ARG A 164 -2.02 6.13 8.12
C ARG A 164 -2.13 7.35 7.21
N MET A 165 -1.02 8.08 7.05
CA MET A 165 -0.98 9.22 6.15
C MET A 165 -1.19 8.79 4.70
N LEU A 166 -0.43 7.79 4.23
CA LEU A 166 -0.48 7.33 2.83
C LEU A 166 -1.88 6.84 2.45
N ILE A 167 -2.52 6.06 3.31
CA ILE A 167 -3.87 5.54 3.07
C ILE A 167 -4.93 6.65 3.13
N SER A 168 -4.72 7.70 3.91
CA SER A 168 -5.65 8.84 3.98
C SER A 168 -5.68 9.68 2.71
N ILE A 169 -4.66 9.57 1.86
CA ILE A 169 -4.59 10.24 0.55
C ILE A 169 -4.93 9.31 -0.62
N CYS A 170 -5.14 8.00 -0.35
CA CYS A 170 -5.60 7.02 -1.34
C CYS A 170 -7.11 7.07 -1.51
#